data_6086bab19a2001986fc4648890de1dbd
#
_entry.id   6086bab19a2001986fc4648890de1dbd
#
_cell.length_a   1.000
_cell.length_b   1.000
_cell.length_c   1.000
_cell.angle_alpha   90.00
_cell.angle_beta   90.00
_cell.angle_gamma   90.00
#
_symmetry.space_group_name_H-M   'P 1'
#
loop_
_entity.id
_entity.type
_entity.pdbx_description
1 polymer ?
#
loop_
_entity_poly.entity_id
_entity_poly.type
_entity_poly.pdbx_seq_one_letter_code
_entity_poly.pdbx_strand_id
1 'polypeptide(L)'
;MLVKNFHDLPQELQCEAVRPYFEILNQRRTSLLCKSIFDRVMAAGLLITLSPVFLVLAIMIKRDSAGEVFFRQTRVTQYGRTFGIYKFRTMVKNAESLGAQVTSQNDMRVTKVGNMLRSCRLDELPQLINILLGDMSFVGTRPEVPRYVSAYTDEMKATLLLPAGVTSIASITYKDEDQLLQNAQNVDEVYINEVLPGKMAWNLRSIKEFSFLQDIKTMIDTVLAVLR
;
A
#
# COMPACT_ATOMS: atom_id res chain seq x y z
N MET A 1 -0.70 -16.52 -5.28
CA MET A 1 -1.81 -15.62 -5.67
C MET A 1 -2.58 -16.32 -6.80
N LEU A 2 -3.59 -17.08 -6.45
CA LEU A 2 -4.48 -17.70 -7.43
C LEU A 2 -5.74 -16.85 -7.45
N VAL A 3 -6.14 -16.35 -8.62
CA VAL A 3 -7.42 -15.67 -8.78
C VAL A 3 -8.51 -16.73 -8.64
N LYS A 4 -9.47 -16.52 -7.72
CA LYS A 4 -10.65 -17.36 -7.56
C LYS A 4 -11.44 -17.41 -8.89
N ASN A 5 -12.38 -18.33 -9.04
CA ASN A 5 -13.31 -18.22 -10.16
C ASN A 5 -14.23 -17.00 -9.96
N PHE A 6 -14.78 -16.45 -11.05
CA PHE A 6 -15.59 -15.22 -10.97
C PHE A 6 -16.77 -15.36 -9.99
N HIS A 7 -17.45 -16.50 -10.01
CA HIS A 7 -18.58 -16.79 -9.13
C HIS A 7 -18.19 -17.05 -7.65
N ASP A 8 -16.90 -17.28 -7.38
CA ASP A 8 -16.37 -17.47 -6.02
C ASP A 8 -15.86 -16.15 -5.41
N LEU A 9 -15.92 -15.05 -6.17
CA LEU A 9 -15.59 -13.72 -5.67
C LEU A 9 -16.64 -13.22 -4.68
N PRO A 10 -16.30 -12.30 -3.77
CA PRO A 10 -17.29 -11.57 -2.99
C PRO A 10 -18.34 -10.92 -3.90
N GLN A 11 -19.59 -10.87 -3.46
CA GLN A 11 -20.72 -10.36 -4.24
C GLN A 11 -20.47 -8.95 -4.80
N GLU A 12 -19.79 -8.10 -4.04
CA GLU A 12 -19.43 -6.73 -4.44
C GLU A 12 -18.49 -6.66 -5.65
N LEU A 13 -17.75 -7.75 -5.95
CA LEU A 13 -16.83 -7.87 -7.07
C LEU A 13 -17.44 -8.64 -8.26
N GLN A 14 -18.65 -9.18 -8.12
CA GLN A 14 -19.34 -9.92 -9.19
C GLN A 14 -20.18 -8.98 -10.08
N CYS A 15 -19.64 -7.82 -10.43
CA CYS A 15 -20.34 -6.86 -11.29
C CYS A 15 -19.71 -6.79 -12.69
N GLU A 16 -20.50 -6.30 -13.67
CA GLU A 16 -20.07 -6.20 -15.08
C GLU A 16 -18.85 -5.27 -15.25
N ALA A 17 -18.71 -4.24 -14.41
CA ALA A 17 -17.56 -3.33 -14.46
C ALA A 17 -16.23 -4.02 -14.08
N VAL A 18 -16.26 -5.04 -13.21
CA VAL A 18 -15.08 -5.80 -12.76
C VAL A 18 -14.73 -6.93 -13.74
N ARG A 19 -15.72 -7.48 -14.45
CA ARG A 19 -15.54 -8.67 -15.32
C ARG A 19 -14.40 -8.54 -16.34
N PRO A 20 -14.22 -7.46 -17.10
CA PRO A 20 -13.14 -7.34 -18.08
C PRO A 20 -11.74 -7.46 -17.43
N TYR A 21 -11.56 -6.86 -16.27
CA TYR A 21 -10.31 -6.92 -15.50
C TYR A 21 -10.04 -8.33 -14.97
N PHE A 22 -11.07 -9.00 -14.50
CA PHE A 22 -10.99 -10.39 -14.06
C PHE A 22 -10.55 -11.29 -15.21
N GLU A 23 -11.14 -11.17 -16.39
CA GLU A 23 -10.80 -12.01 -17.56
C GLU A 23 -9.34 -11.83 -17.98
N ILE A 24 -8.83 -10.58 -17.99
CA ILE A 24 -7.42 -10.29 -18.26
C ILE A 24 -6.51 -11.01 -17.26
N LEU A 25 -6.79 -10.89 -15.98
CA LEU A 25 -6.00 -11.53 -14.93
C LEU A 25 -6.11 -13.06 -14.98
N ASN A 26 -7.28 -13.58 -15.30
CA ASN A 26 -7.54 -15.01 -15.43
C ASN A 26 -6.72 -15.65 -16.57
N GLN A 27 -6.52 -14.93 -17.68
CA GLN A 27 -5.65 -15.35 -18.78
C GLN A 27 -4.17 -15.34 -18.39
N ARG A 28 -3.78 -14.59 -17.35
CA ARG A 28 -2.39 -14.41 -16.91
C ARG A 28 -2.07 -15.12 -15.58
N ARG A 29 -2.77 -16.20 -15.26
CA ARG A 29 -2.63 -16.94 -13.99
C ARG A 29 -1.19 -17.40 -13.71
N THR A 30 -0.46 -17.84 -14.72
CA THR A 30 0.96 -18.25 -14.57
C THR A 30 1.83 -17.07 -14.13
N SER A 31 1.68 -15.90 -14.77
CA SER A 31 2.41 -14.70 -14.37
C SER A 31 2.07 -14.25 -12.95
N LEU A 32 0.80 -14.36 -12.53
CA LEU A 32 0.37 -14.08 -11.17
C LEU A 32 0.96 -15.07 -10.15
N LEU A 33 1.09 -16.33 -10.52
CA LEU A 33 1.74 -17.34 -9.67
C LEU A 33 3.24 -17.04 -9.53
N CYS A 34 3.93 -16.77 -10.63
CA CYS A 34 5.34 -16.38 -10.62
C CYS A 34 5.56 -15.12 -9.74
N LYS A 35 4.73 -14.10 -9.93
CA LYS A 35 4.74 -12.89 -9.08
C LYS A 35 4.58 -13.25 -7.60
N SER A 36 3.61 -14.07 -7.25
CA SER A 36 3.33 -14.45 -5.87
C SER A 36 4.50 -15.19 -5.20
N ILE A 37 5.17 -16.08 -5.93
CA ILE A 37 6.35 -16.79 -5.44
C ILE A 37 7.51 -15.82 -5.29
N PHE A 38 7.77 -14.99 -6.31
CA PHE A 38 8.82 -13.99 -6.30
C PHE A 38 8.66 -13.03 -5.12
N ASP A 39 7.45 -12.48 -4.91
CA ASP A 39 7.17 -11.55 -3.83
C ASP A 39 7.55 -12.16 -2.46
N ARG A 40 7.13 -13.39 -2.18
CA ARG A 40 7.42 -14.04 -0.89
C ARG A 40 8.90 -14.38 -0.72
N VAL A 41 9.54 -14.91 -1.75
CA VAL A 41 10.97 -15.26 -1.71
C VAL A 41 11.81 -14.01 -1.52
N MET A 42 11.52 -12.95 -2.27
CA MET A 42 12.21 -11.68 -2.16
C MET A 42 11.96 -11.02 -0.79
N ALA A 43 10.73 -11.01 -0.30
CA ALA A 43 10.41 -10.46 1.01
C ALA A 43 11.14 -11.23 2.15
N ALA A 44 11.19 -12.57 2.08
CA ALA A 44 11.95 -13.37 3.04
C ALA A 44 13.44 -13.05 3.00
N GLY A 45 14.04 -12.98 1.81
CA GLY A 45 15.44 -12.62 1.62
C GLY A 45 15.76 -11.23 2.18
N LEU A 46 14.90 -10.24 1.88
CA LEU A 46 15.06 -8.87 2.38
C LEU A 46 14.87 -8.79 3.90
N LEU A 47 13.94 -9.53 4.49
CA LEU A 47 13.77 -9.57 5.95
C LEU A 47 15.01 -10.13 6.65
N ILE A 48 15.64 -11.16 6.08
CA ILE A 48 16.88 -11.75 6.62
C ILE A 48 18.04 -10.76 6.50
N THR A 49 18.26 -10.21 5.30
CA THR A 49 19.40 -9.30 5.05
C THR A 49 19.26 -7.97 5.79
N LEU A 50 18.05 -7.44 5.91
CA LEU A 50 17.78 -6.17 6.61
C LEU A 50 17.54 -6.36 8.12
N SER A 51 17.60 -7.59 8.66
CA SER A 51 17.36 -7.84 10.09
C SER A 51 18.26 -7.02 11.02
N PRO A 52 19.56 -6.75 10.73
CA PRO A 52 20.36 -5.85 11.56
C PRO A 52 19.84 -4.40 11.53
N VAL A 53 19.37 -3.95 10.37
CA VAL A 53 18.78 -2.61 10.23
C VAL A 53 17.49 -2.51 11.04
N PHE A 54 16.62 -3.53 10.98
CA PHE A 54 15.41 -3.59 11.80
C PHE A 54 15.74 -3.49 13.29
N LEU A 55 16.77 -4.18 13.76
CA LEU A 55 17.19 -4.13 15.15
C LEU A 55 17.64 -2.71 15.55
N VAL A 56 18.50 -2.09 14.73
CA VAL A 56 18.98 -0.72 15.00
C VAL A 56 17.81 0.27 15.04
N LEU A 57 16.92 0.22 14.05
CA LEU A 57 15.74 1.10 14.00
C LEU A 57 14.79 0.85 15.19
N ALA A 58 14.60 -0.40 15.60
CA ALA A 58 13.81 -0.75 16.77
C ALA A 58 14.37 -0.12 18.06
N ILE A 59 15.69 -0.17 18.24
CA ILE A 59 16.38 0.45 19.38
C ILE A 59 16.23 1.97 19.34
N MET A 60 16.41 2.60 18.17
CA MET A 60 16.23 4.05 18.00
C MET A 60 14.81 4.49 18.36
N ILE A 61 13.79 3.80 17.85
CA ILE A 61 12.38 4.09 18.14
C ILE A 61 12.07 3.97 19.63
N LYS A 62 12.59 2.93 20.28
CA LYS A 62 12.37 2.71 21.73
C LYS A 62 13.06 3.77 22.60
N ARG A 63 14.20 4.31 22.16
CA ARG A 63 14.89 5.39 22.86
C ARG A 63 14.28 6.76 22.64
N ASP A 64 13.63 6.99 21.48
CA ASP A 64 13.04 8.26 21.13
C ASP A 64 11.67 8.50 21.81
N SER A 65 10.86 7.44 21.95
CA SER A 65 9.54 7.55 22.59
C SER A 65 9.08 6.24 23.21
N ALA A 66 8.26 6.31 24.27
CA ALA A 66 7.66 5.16 24.93
C ALA A 66 6.59 4.49 24.07
N GLY A 67 6.52 3.16 24.04
CA GLY A 67 5.52 2.38 23.33
C GLY A 67 6.11 1.27 22.47
N GLU A 68 5.32 0.65 21.59
CA GLU A 68 5.72 -0.45 20.72
C GLU A 68 6.58 0.04 19.55
N VAL A 69 7.41 -0.85 18.99
CA VAL A 69 8.26 -0.56 17.81
C VAL A 69 7.40 -0.47 16.55
N PHE A 70 6.45 -1.39 16.42
CA PHE A 70 5.59 -1.46 15.26
C PHE A 70 4.24 -0.78 15.52
N PHE A 71 3.79 -0.05 14.53
CA PHE A 71 2.44 0.46 14.40
C PHE A 71 1.66 -0.42 13.43
N ARG A 72 0.38 -0.64 13.71
CA ARG A 72 -0.52 -1.40 12.84
C ARG A 72 -1.78 -0.59 12.59
N GLN A 73 -2.16 -0.47 11.32
CA GLN A 73 -3.40 0.19 10.91
C GLN A 73 -4.22 -0.75 10.03
N THR A 74 -5.54 -0.75 10.24
CA THR A 74 -6.45 -1.55 9.41
C THR A 74 -6.52 -0.96 8.00
N ARG A 75 -6.25 -1.79 7.01
CA ARG A 75 -6.31 -1.49 5.58
C ARG A 75 -7.06 -2.58 4.83
N VAL A 76 -7.43 -2.29 3.59
CA VAL A 76 -8.12 -3.24 2.71
C VAL A 76 -7.15 -3.80 1.68
N THR A 77 -7.27 -5.09 1.40
CA THR A 77 -6.47 -5.81 0.41
C THR A 77 -7.38 -6.67 -0.49
N GLN A 78 -6.80 -7.67 -1.14
CA GLN A 78 -7.47 -8.54 -2.09
C GLN A 78 -8.85 -9.01 -1.61
N TYR A 79 -9.82 -8.91 -2.50
CA TYR A 79 -11.23 -9.31 -2.29
C TYR A 79 -11.95 -8.54 -1.18
N GLY A 80 -11.52 -7.30 -0.88
CA GLY A 80 -12.12 -6.50 0.17
C GLY A 80 -11.76 -6.94 1.59
N ARG A 81 -10.84 -7.92 1.76
CA ARG A 81 -10.40 -8.39 3.07
C ARG A 81 -9.60 -7.31 3.80
N THR A 82 -9.90 -7.11 5.07
CA THR A 82 -9.11 -6.22 5.93
C THR A 82 -7.89 -6.92 6.49
N PHE A 83 -6.79 -6.16 6.67
CA PHE A 83 -5.56 -6.64 7.30
C PHE A 83 -4.90 -5.50 8.09
N GLY A 84 -3.97 -5.82 8.97
CA GLY A 84 -3.16 -4.84 9.68
C GLY A 84 -1.85 -4.58 8.93
N ILE A 85 -1.70 -3.41 8.30
CA ILE A 85 -0.44 -3.01 7.69
C ILE A 85 0.61 -2.76 8.76
N TYR A 86 1.79 -3.34 8.63
CA TYR A 86 2.91 -3.11 9.53
C TYR A 86 3.72 -1.89 9.09
N LYS A 87 3.98 -0.99 10.04
CA LYS A 87 4.92 0.13 9.88
C LYS A 87 5.79 0.27 11.13
N PHE A 88 6.96 0.87 11.01
CA PHE A 88 7.64 1.38 12.19
C PHE A 88 6.85 2.55 12.77
N ARG A 89 6.78 2.63 14.10
CA ARG A 89 6.13 3.75 14.77
C ARG A 89 6.93 5.03 14.55
N THR A 90 6.26 6.04 14.02
CA THR A 90 6.82 7.37 13.74
C THR A 90 6.17 8.47 14.57
N MET A 91 5.14 8.14 15.35
CA MET A 91 4.38 9.07 16.18
C MET A 91 4.41 8.66 17.65
N VAL A 92 4.11 9.60 18.54
CA VAL A 92 3.93 9.34 19.96
C VAL A 92 2.79 8.36 20.21
N LYS A 93 2.79 7.70 21.39
CA LYS A 93 1.72 6.79 21.78
C LYS A 93 0.37 7.52 21.77
N ASN A 94 -0.68 6.86 21.28
CA ASN A 94 -2.06 7.39 21.17
C ASN A 94 -2.19 8.61 20.23
N ALA A 95 -1.31 8.80 19.26
CA ALA A 95 -1.38 9.89 18.29
C ALA A 95 -2.71 9.94 17.52
N GLU A 96 -3.39 8.80 17.32
CA GLU A 96 -4.69 8.72 16.63
C GLU A 96 -5.81 9.44 17.41
N SER A 97 -5.76 9.47 18.74
CA SER A 97 -6.73 10.19 19.57
C SER A 97 -6.45 11.70 19.67
N LEU A 98 -5.28 12.16 19.21
CA LEU A 98 -4.83 13.53 19.34
C LEU A 98 -5.08 14.39 18.08
N GLY A 99 -5.61 13.81 16.99
CA GLY A 99 -5.86 14.59 15.77
C GLY A 99 -6.29 13.76 14.57
N ALA A 100 -6.32 14.39 13.39
CA ALA A 100 -6.76 13.77 12.14
C ALA A 100 -5.92 12.54 11.74
N GLN A 101 -6.54 11.63 10.96
CA GLN A 101 -5.87 10.42 10.45
C GLN A 101 -4.80 10.74 9.38
N VAL A 102 -4.94 11.88 8.71
CA VAL A 102 -3.95 12.38 7.74
C VAL A 102 -2.93 13.25 8.48
N THR A 103 -1.66 13.01 8.24
CA THR A 103 -0.55 13.75 8.85
C THR A 103 -0.26 15.00 8.01
N SER A 104 -0.23 16.17 8.63
CA SER A 104 0.21 17.43 8.00
C SER A 104 1.72 17.62 8.12
N GLN A 105 2.29 18.56 7.34
CA GLN A 105 3.68 19.01 7.55
C GLN A 105 3.80 19.60 8.95
N ASN A 106 4.89 19.27 9.66
CA ASN A 106 5.17 19.70 11.03
C ASN A 106 4.16 19.20 12.10
N ASP A 107 3.56 18.04 11.88
CA ASP A 107 2.68 17.42 12.87
C ASP A 107 3.46 17.11 14.17
N MET A 108 3.12 17.80 15.26
CA MET A 108 3.78 17.67 16.57
C MET A 108 3.70 16.25 17.17
N ARG A 109 2.85 15.39 16.63
CA ARG A 109 2.76 13.98 17.05
C ARG A 109 3.91 13.13 16.51
N VAL A 110 4.62 13.61 15.46
CA VAL A 110 5.74 12.89 14.84
C VAL A 110 6.99 13.04 15.72
N THR A 111 7.61 11.92 16.07
CA THR A 111 8.85 11.91 16.87
C THR A 111 10.07 12.29 16.01
N LYS A 112 11.21 12.62 16.64
CA LYS A 112 12.45 12.98 15.91
C LYS A 112 12.91 11.82 15.00
N VAL A 113 12.98 10.61 15.54
CA VAL A 113 13.30 9.41 14.76
C VAL A 113 12.21 9.13 13.74
N GLY A 114 10.94 9.35 14.09
CA GLY A 114 9.82 9.21 13.19
C GLY A 114 9.93 10.10 11.95
N ASN A 115 10.36 11.33 12.11
CA ASN A 115 10.55 12.25 10.99
C ASN A 115 11.66 11.76 10.03
N MET A 116 12.79 11.32 10.58
CA MET A 116 13.87 10.70 9.80
C MET A 116 13.41 9.44 9.06
N LEU A 117 12.65 8.56 9.72
CA LEU A 117 12.13 7.34 9.09
C LEU A 117 11.20 7.64 7.92
N ARG A 118 10.32 8.63 8.06
CA ARG A 118 9.38 9.06 7.01
C ARG A 118 10.08 9.69 5.82
N SER A 119 11.05 10.57 6.05
CA SER A 119 11.80 11.23 4.98
C SER A 119 12.56 10.24 4.09
N CYS A 120 13.01 9.10 4.66
CA CYS A 120 13.70 8.03 3.95
C CYS A 120 12.78 6.85 3.56
N ARG A 121 11.47 6.93 3.82
CA ARG A 121 10.50 5.83 3.61
C ARG A 121 10.86 4.53 4.35
N LEU A 122 11.73 4.58 5.35
CA LEU A 122 12.14 3.41 6.15
C LEU A 122 11.02 2.92 7.08
N ASP A 123 10.06 3.78 7.41
CA ASP A 123 8.88 3.42 8.20
C ASP A 123 8.01 2.33 7.55
N GLU A 124 8.09 2.15 6.25
CA GLU A 124 7.31 1.18 5.50
C GLU A 124 8.02 -0.18 5.33
N LEU A 125 9.32 -0.33 5.73
CA LEU A 125 10.05 -1.59 5.63
C LEU A 125 9.32 -2.79 6.29
N PRO A 126 8.61 -2.63 7.43
CA PRO A 126 7.88 -3.75 8.03
C PRO A 126 6.75 -4.33 7.16
N GLN A 127 6.33 -3.64 6.08
CA GLN A 127 5.38 -4.20 5.12
C GLN A 127 5.91 -5.45 4.41
N LEU A 128 7.23 -5.70 4.43
CA LEU A 128 7.81 -6.97 4.00
C LEU A 128 7.18 -8.18 4.74
N ILE A 129 6.79 -7.99 6.00
CA ILE A 129 6.05 -9.02 6.77
C ILE A 129 4.67 -9.26 6.12
N ASN A 130 3.95 -8.21 5.72
CA ASN A 130 2.66 -8.35 5.05
C ASN A 130 2.79 -9.05 3.69
N ILE A 131 3.89 -8.79 2.96
CA ILE A 131 4.15 -9.48 1.69
C ILE A 131 4.40 -10.96 1.93
N LEU A 132 5.22 -11.30 2.93
CA LEU A 132 5.52 -12.69 3.29
C LEU A 132 4.25 -13.45 3.69
N LEU A 133 3.38 -12.83 4.47
CA LEU A 133 2.07 -13.37 4.88
C LEU A 133 1.07 -13.46 3.72
N GLY A 134 1.32 -12.76 2.62
CA GLY A 134 0.43 -12.72 1.44
C GLY A 134 -0.72 -11.72 1.55
N ASP A 135 -0.66 -10.81 2.50
CA ASP A 135 -1.59 -9.68 2.60
C ASP A 135 -1.30 -8.62 1.56
N MET A 136 -0.02 -8.49 1.18
CA MET A 136 0.47 -7.49 0.23
C MET A 136 1.37 -8.13 -0.84
N SER A 137 1.71 -7.34 -1.83
CA SER A 137 2.66 -7.57 -2.91
C SER A 137 3.63 -6.38 -2.99
N PHE A 138 4.79 -6.52 -3.63
CA PHE A 138 5.65 -5.37 -3.90
C PHE A 138 4.93 -4.34 -4.78
N VAL A 139 4.33 -4.80 -5.88
CA VAL A 139 3.62 -3.94 -6.85
C VAL A 139 2.13 -4.25 -6.84
N GLY A 140 1.31 -3.23 -6.67
CA GLY A 140 -0.15 -3.31 -6.64
C GLY A 140 -0.76 -1.99 -6.17
N THR A 141 -2.07 -1.91 -6.15
CA THR A 141 -2.78 -0.73 -5.63
C THR A 141 -2.42 -0.50 -4.16
N ARG A 142 -2.01 0.72 -3.80
CA ARG A 142 -1.73 1.07 -2.39
C ARG A 142 -2.96 0.80 -1.52
N PRO A 143 -2.81 0.13 -0.36
CA PRO A 143 -3.95 -0.25 0.46
C PRO A 143 -4.61 0.98 1.10
N GLU A 144 -5.89 1.14 0.84
CA GLU A 144 -6.69 2.22 1.43
C GLU A 144 -7.34 1.79 2.74
N VAL A 145 -7.74 2.77 3.56
CA VAL A 145 -8.58 2.53 4.74
C VAL A 145 -10.00 2.13 4.30
N PRO A 146 -10.74 1.34 5.11
CA PRO A 146 -12.09 0.90 4.74
C PRO A 146 -13.03 2.03 4.33
N ARG A 147 -12.90 3.21 4.96
CA ARG A 147 -13.68 4.41 4.66
C ARG A 147 -13.53 4.87 3.21
N TYR A 148 -12.31 4.86 2.65
CA TYR A 148 -12.09 5.27 1.26
C TYR A 148 -12.49 4.18 0.28
N VAL A 149 -12.32 2.90 0.66
CA VAL A 149 -12.77 1.78 -0.17
C VAL A 149 -14.30 1.77 -0.30
N SER A 150 -15.06 2.22 0.71
CA SER A 150 -16.52 2.34 0.61
C SER A 150 -16.98 3.39 -0.41
N ALA A 151 -16.09 4.31 -0.81
CA ALA A 151 -16.35 5.31 -1.85
C ALA A 151 -15.94 4.83 -3.27
N TYR A 152 -15.43 3.59 -3.42
CA TYR A 152 -15.04 3.06 -4.73
C TYR A 152 -16.26 2.90 -5.64
N THR A 153 -16.12 3.36 -6.88
CA THR A 153 -17.05 3.00 -7.95
C THR A 153 -16.94 1.50 -8.27
N ASP A 154 -17.91 0.94 -8.96
CA ASP A 154 -17.87 -0.48 -9.34
C ASP A 154 -16.62 -0.83 -10.16
N GLU A 155 -16.17 0.06 -11.04
CA GLU A 155 -14.93 -0.16 -11.79
C GLU A 155 -13.68 -0.11 -10.89
N MET A 156 -13.60 0.82 -9.94
CA MET A 156 -12.50 0.92 -8.99
C MET A 156 -12.34 -0.35 -8.15
N LYS A 157 -13.43 -1.06 -7.85
CA LYS A 157 -13.41 -2.34 -7.13
C LYS A 157 -12.56 -3.40 -7.84
N ALA A 158 -12.34 -3.29 -9.17
CA ALA A 158 -11.44 -4.21 -9.89
C ALA A 158 -10.01 -4.19 -9.34
N THR A 159 -9.56 -3.09 -8.72
CA THR A 159 -8.25 -3.02 -8.06
C THR A 159 -8.13 -3.99 -6.89
N LEU A 160 -9.25 -4.42 -6.31
CA LEU A 160 -9.31 -5.42 -5.24
C LEU A 160 -9.22 -6.86 -5.74
N LEU A 161 -9.10 -7.11 -7.04
CA LEU A 161 -8.84 -8.46 -7.57
C LEU A 161 -7.43 -8.95 -7.25
N LEU A 162 -6.49 -8.05 -6.96
CA LEU A 162 -5.11 -8.34 -6.60
C LEU A 162 -4.81 -7.91 -5.15
N PRO A 163 -3.78 -8.47 -4.51
CA PRO A 163 -3.30 -7.96 -3.23
C PRO A 163 -2.84 -6.51 -3.34
N ALA A 164 -3.02 -5.78 -2.26
CA ALA A 164 -2.50 -4.42 -2.13
C ALA A 164 -0.97 -4.38 -2.32
N GLY A 165 -0.45 -3.30 -2.91
CA GLY A 165 0.97 -3.12 -3.17
C GLY A 165 1.65 -2.15 -2.21
N VAL A 166 2.96 -2.34 -2.01
CA VAL A 166 3.83 -1.34 -1.37
C VAL A 166 4.02 -0.16 -2.31
N THR A 167 4.19 -0.44 -3.61
CA THR A 167 4.33 0.57 -4.66
C THR A 167 3.42 0.30 -5.85
N SER A 168 3.24 1.32 -6.68
CA SER A 168 2.51 1.28 -7.94
C SER A 168 2.93 2.45 -8.83
N ILE A 169 2.59 2.42 -10.11
CA ILE A 169 2.75 3.59 -10.99
C ILE A 169 1.96 4.78 -10.43
N ALA A 170 0.77 4.56 -9.89
CA ALA A 170 0.00 5.59 -9.22
C ALA A 170 0.78 6.22 -8.04
N SER A 171 1.43 5.41 -7.20
CA SER A 171 2.22 5.89 -6.06
C SER A 171 3.43 6.72 -6.49
N ILE A 172 4.05 6.39 -7.62
CA ILE A 172 5.17 7.16 -8.19
C ILE A 172 4.67 8.49 -8.77
N THR A 173 3.55 8.46 -9.50
CA THR A 173 2.96 9.64 -10.14
C THR A 173 2.42 10.65 -9.13
N TYR A 174 1.82 10.16 -8.05
CA TYR A 174 1.21 10.96 -6.98
C TYR A 174 2.11 11.04 -5.74
N LYS A 175 3.45 11.04 -5.90
CA LYS A 175 4.40 11.09 -4.76
C LYS A 175 4.22 12.32 -3.88
N ASP A 176 3.76 13.42 -4.47
CA ASP A 176 3.57 14.72 -3.83
C ASP A 176 2.08 14.99 -3.51
N GLU A 177 1.25 13.93 -3.31
CA GLU A 177 -0.19 14.10 -3.02
C GLU A 177 -0.47 14.93 -1.77
N ASP A 178 0.44 14.89 -0.79
CA ASP A 178 0.34 15.70 0.43
C ASP A 178 0.26 17.21 0.11
N GLN A 179 0.91 17.67 -0.97
CA GLN A 179 0.83 19.06 -1.42
C GLN A 179 -0.54 19.43 -1.98
N LEU A 180 -1.20 18.49 -2.66
CA LEU A 180 -2.55 18.68 -3.19
C LEU A 180 -3.58 18.81 -2.06
N LEU A 181 -3.32 18.17 -0.92
CA LEU A 181 -4.21 18.15 0.24
C LEU A 181 -3.95 19.29 1.24
N GLN A 182 -2.80 19.98 1.18
CA GLN A 182 -2.41 21.00 2.16
C GLN A 182 -3.39 22.16 2.29
N ASN A 183 -4.04 22.56 1.19
CA ASN A 183 -4.95 23.70 1.16
C ASN A 183 -6.43 23.30 1.23
N ALA A 184 -6.72 22.02 1.44
CA ALA A 184 -8.08 21.51 1.46
C ALA A 184 -8.78 21.84 2.78
N GLN A 185 -9.95 22.48 2.74
CA GLN A 185 -10.80 22.68 3.92
C GLN A 185 -11.35 21.35 4.46
N ASN A 186 -11.65 20.40 3.54
CA ASN A 186 -12.05 19.04 3.84
C ASN A 186 -11.15 18.05 3.09
N VAL A 187 -10.12 17.57 3.77
CA VAL A 187 -9.11 16.66 3.19
C VAL A 187 -9.72 15.38 2.65
N ASP A 188 -10.70 14.79 3.36
CA ASP A 188 -11.34 13.55 2.93
C ASP A 188 -12.16 13.75 1.64
N GLU A 189 -12.86 14.86 1.52
CA GLU A 189 -13.70 15.16 0.37
C GLU A 189 -12.84 15.40 -0.89
N VAL A 190 -11.79 16.20 -0.77
CA VAL A 190 -10.82 16.44 -1.86
C VAL A 190 -10.13 15.14 -2.25
N TYR A 191 -9.73 14.31 -1.26
CA TYR A 191 -9.13 13.03 -1.54
C TYR A 191 -10.05 12.10 -2.35
N ILE A 192 -11.31 11.94 -1.93
CA ILE A 192 -12.29 11.04 -2.57
C ILE A 192 -12.68 11.54 -3.96
N ASN A 193 -12.87 12.85 -4.13
CA ASN A 193 -13.43 13.40 -5.37
C ASN A 193 -12.38 13.76 -6.42
N GLU A 194 -11.14 14.08 -6.01
CA GLU A 194 -10.11 14.57 -6.92
C GLU A 194 -8.90 13.62 -7.02
N VAL A 195 -8.33 13.19 -5.88
CA VAL A 195 -7.08 12.41 -5.87
C VAL A 195 -7.34 10.94 -6.17
N LEU A 196 -8.31 10.34 -5.49
CA LEU A 196 -8.62 8.93 -5.59
C LEU A 196 -9.00 8.48 -7.03
N PRO A 197 -9.84 9.20 -7.79
CA PRO A 197 -10.17 8.81 -9.16
C PRO A 197 -8.95 8.79 -10.08
N GLY A 198 -8.07 9.77 -9.97
CA GLY A 198 -6.84 9.83 -10.75
C GLY A 198 -5.87 8.69 -10.43
N LYS A 199 -5.67 8.38 -9.15
CA LYS A 199 -4.87 7.21 -8.71
C LYS A 199 -5.46 5.90 -9.20
N MET A 200 -6.79 5.76 -9.13
CA MET A 200 -7.48 4.54 -9.56
C MET A 200 -7.43 4.34 -11.07
N ALA A 201 -7.45 5.40 -11.88
CA ALA A 201 -7.25 5.29 -13.32
C ALA A 201 -5.89 4.65 -13.66
N TRP A 202 -4.81 5.04 -12.98
CA TRP A 202 -3.50 4.41 -13.14
C TRP A 202 -3.47 2.95 -12.67
N ASN A 203 -4.11 2.65 -11.53
CA ASN A 203 -4.16 1.30 -11.00
C ASN A 203 -4.96 0.36 -11.91
N LEU A 204 -6.10 0.81 -12.44
CA LEU A 204 -6.91 0.06 -13.40
C LEU A 204 -6.17 -0.17 -14.72
N ARG A 205 -5.45 0.84 -15.21
CA ARG A 205 -4.57 0.70 -16.37
C ARG A 205 -3.48 -0.36 -16.12
N SER A 206 -2.87 -0.34 -14.93
CA SER A 206 -1.84 -1.32 -14.57
C SER A 206 -2.38 -2.76 -14.55
N ILE A 207 -3.67 -2.98 -14.24
CA ILE A 207 -4.29 -4.30 -14.35
C ILE A 207 -4.47 -4.70 -15.82
N LYS A 208 -4.93 -3.79 -16.69
CA LYS A 208 -5.09 -4.05 -18.12
C LYS A 208 -3.77 -4.43 -18.79
N GLU A 209 -2.71 -3.73 -18.41
CA GLU A 209 -1.34 -3.92 -18.94
C GLU A 209 -0.50 -4.91 -18.12
N PHE A 210 -1.11 -5.62 -17.15
CA PHE A 210 -0.39 -6.45 -16.19
C PHE A 210 0.58 -7.42 -16.88
N SER A 211 1.83 -7.38 -16.49
CA SER A 211 2.82 -8.43 -16.73
C SER A 211 3.82 -8.48 -15.59
N PHE A 212 4.40 -9.65 -15.33
CA PHE A 212 5.41 -9.79 -14.28
C PHE A 212 6.66 -8.91 -14.55
N LEU A 213 7.07 -8.76 -15.81
CA LEU A 213 8.19 -7.89 -16.17
C LEU A 213 7.89 -6.41 -15.94
N GLN A 214 6.64 -5.98 -16.15
CA GLN A 214 6.22 -4.62 -15.85
C GLN A 214 6.28 -4.34 -14.35
N ASP A 215 5.96 -5.32 -13.50
CA ASP A 215 6.10 -5.18 -12.05
C ASP A 215 7.57 -5.00 -11.64
N ILE A 216 8.49 -5.79 -12.22
CA ILE A 216 9.94 -5.61 -11.98
C ILE A 216 10.39 -4.21 -12.37
N LYS A 217 9.94 -3.71 -13.55
CA LYS A 217 10.23 -2.34 -13.97
C LYS A 217 9.69 -1.32 -12.95
N THR A 218 8.45 -1.46 -12.51
CA THR A 218 7.84 -0.55 -11.52
C THR A 218 8.61 -0.54 -10.20
N MET A 219 9.15 -1.69 -9.75
CA MET A 219 10.01 -1.76 -8.58
C MET A 219 11.30 -0.95 -8.76
N ILE A 220 11.95 -1.08 -9.91
CA ILE A 220 13.18 -0.31 -10.25
C ILE A 220 12.85 1.19 -10.31
N ASP A 221 11.79 1.57 -11.02
CA ASP A 221 11.35 2.96 -11.15
C ASP A 221 11.03 3.58 -9.78
N THR A 222 10.47 2.79 -8.84
CA THR A 222 10.23 3.24 -7.45
C THR A 222 11.53 3.57 -6.74
N VAL A 223 12.53 2.70 -6.81
CA VAL A 223 13.84 2.94 -6.18
C VAL A 223 14.46 4.21 -6.75
N LEU A 224 14.43 4.39 -8.08
CA LEU A 224 14.95 5.59 -8.73
C LEU A 224 14.16 6.86 -8.34
N ALA A 225 12.85 6.75 -8.13
CA ALA A 225 12.00 7.89 -7.72
C ALA A 225 12.24 8.33 -6.27
N VAL A 226 12.61 7.40 -5.38
CA VAL A 226 12.95 7.68 -3.98
C VAL A 226 14.35 8.29 -3.85
N LEU A 227 15.28 7.94 -4.76
CA LEU A 227 16.65 8.46 -4.75
C LEU A 227 16.79 9.85 -5.39
N ARG A 228 15.76 10.34 -6.07
CA ARG A 228 15.67 11.69 -6.68
C ARG A 228 14.96 12.67 -5.78
#